data_46a86f1ae51e1fc8cb3b3eaf56c7d380
#
_entry.id   46a86f1ae51e1fc8cb3b3eaf56c7d380
#
_cell.length_a   1.000
_cell.length_b   1.000
_cell.length_c   1.000
_cell.angle_alpha   90.00
_cell.angle_beta   90.00
_cell.angle_gamma   90.00
#
_symmetry.space_group_name_H-M   'P 1'
#
loop_
_entity.id
_entity.type
_entity.pdbx_description
1 polymer ?
#
loop_
_entity_poly.entity_id
_entity_poly.type
_entity_poly.pdbx_seq_one_letter_code
_entity_poly.pdbx_strand_id
1 'polypeptide(L)'
;MIKTGGSTFKNPIDQTDQKVWELIKKSVPLNTKFGDAEISKKHCNFFVNKNNASFVEMKKLIEFVKEKVKSKTGIVLETEIEIID
;
A
#
# COMPACT_ATOMS: atom_id res chain seq x y z
N MET A 1 -16.18 -1.30 5.44
CA MET A 1 -15.76 -2.41 4.57
C MET A 1 -14.53 -2.01 3.77
N ILE A 2 -13.62 -2.94 3.58
CA ILE A 2 -12.39 -2.69 2.84
C ILE A 2 -12.44 -3.43 1.53
N LYS A 3 -12.23 -2.71 0.43
CA LYS A 3 -12.13 -3.33 -0.89
C LYS A 3 -10.65 -3.59 -1.17
N THR A 4 -10.31 -4.86 -1.36
CA THR A 4 -8.92 -5.27 -1.57
C THR A 4 -8.67 -5.90 -2.93
N GLY A 5 -9.62 -5.79 -3.85
CA GLY A 5 -9.55 -6.48 -5.15
C GLY A 5 -8.77 -5.76 -6.23
N GLY A 6 -8.08 -4.66 -5.93
CA GLY A 6 -7.35 -3.90 -6.93
C GLY A 6 -6.10 -3.27 -6.38
N SER A 7 -5.47 -2.42 -7.19
CA SER A 7 -4.28 -1.69 -6.80
C SER A 7 -4.56 -0.77 -5.61
N THR A 8 -3.66 -0.77 -4.63
CA THR A 8 -3.83 0.05 -3.44
C THR A 8 -3.62 1.53 -3.75
N PHE A 9 -2.61 1.84 -4.54
CA PHE A 9 -2.26 3.22 -4.87
C PHE A 9 -2.30 3.48 -6.36
N LYS A 10 -2.60 4.73 -6.71
CA LYS A 10 -2.51 5.19 -8.10
C LYS A 10 -1.05 5.41 -8.48
N ASN A 11 -0.70 5.17 -9.75
CA ASN A 11 0.63 5.52 -10.22
C ASN A 11 0.80 7.04 -10.20
N PRO A 12 1.87 7.55 -9.56
CA PRO A 12 2.09 9.00 -9.40
C PRO A 12 2.68 9.61 -10.67
N ILE A 13 1.92 9.60 -11.75
CA ILE A 13 2.39 9.99 -13.08
C ILE A 13 2.80 11.46 -13.18
N ASP A 14 2.29 12.30 -12.28
CA ASP A 14 2.65 13.72 -12.21
C ASP A 14 3.92 13.98 -11.40
N GLN A 15 4.45 12.96 -10.74
CA GLN A 15 5.65 13.09 -9.89
C GLN A 15 6.84 12.30 -10.43
N THR A 16 6.60 11.17 -11.08
CA THR A 16 7.65 10.28 -11.53
C THR A 16 7.15 9.34 -12.61
N ASP A 17 8.08 8.81 -13.41
CA ASP A 17 7.79 7.76 -14.40
C ASP A 17 7.76 6.37 -13.78
N GLN A 18 8.18 6.25 -12.51
CA GLN A 18 8.22 4.97 -11.82
C GLN A 18 6.81 4.52 -11.43
N LYS A 19 6.59 3.22 -11.51
CA LYS A 19 5.33 2.63 -11.06
C LYS A 19 5.32 2.49 -9.55
N VAL A 20 4.12 2.44 -8.96
CA VAL A 20 3.99 2.29 -7.51
C VAL A 20 4.72 1.05 -7.02
N TRP A 21 4.60 -0.08 -7.72
CA TRP A 21 5.24 -1.32 -7.28
C TRP A 21 6.76 -1.18 -7.19
N GLU A 22 7.36 -0.38 -8.08
CA GLU A 22 8.80 -0.13 -8.04
C GLU A 22 9.17 0.70 -6.79
N LEU A 23 8.36 1.71 -6.51
CA LEU A 23 8.57 2.58 -5.35
C LEU A 23 8.43 1.81 -4.04
N ILE A 24 7.43 0.97 -3.94
CA ILE A 24 7.22 0.16 -2.74
C ILE A 24 8.35 -0.86 -2.57
N LYS A 25 8.72 -1.54 -3.67
CA LYS A 25 9.74 -2.58 -3.61
C LYS A 25 11.08 -2.05 -3.09
N LYS A 26 11.44 -0.83 -3.46
CA LYS A 26 12.72 -0.27 -3.01
C LYS A 26 12.64 0.49 -1.68
N SER A 27 11.44 0.78 -1.20
CA SER A 27 11.25 1.62 -0.01
C SER A 27 10.75 0.87 1.21
N VAL A 28 10.08 -0.25 1.02
CA VAL A 28 9.33 -0.93 2.08
C VAL A 28 9.72 -2.41 2.13
N PRO A 29 9.99 -2.94 3.34
CA PRO A 29 10.16 -4.39 3.48
C PRO A 29 8.86 -5.09 3.08
N LEU A 30 8.95 -6.01 2.12
CA LEU A 30 7.75 -6.65 1.55
C LEU A 30 7.07 -7.65 2.50
N ASN A 31 7.71 -7.98 3.61
CA ASN A 31 7.09 -8.80 4.65
C ASN A 31 6.36 -7.97 5.72
N THR A 32 6.23 -6.67 5.49
CA THR A 32 5.52 -5.79 6.41
C THR A 32 4.05 -6.19 6.51
N LYS A 33 3.53 -6.24 7.73
CA LYS A 33 2.12 -6.52 7.97
C LYS A 33 1.66 -5.87 9.26
N PHE A 34 0.37 -5.63 9.35
CA PHE A 34 -0.30 -5.14 10.57
C PHE A 34 -1.50 -6.04 10.82
N GLY A 35 -1.38 -6.93 11.81
CA GLY A 35 -2.40 -7.94 12.04
C GLY A 35 -2.57 -8.82 10.81
N ASP A 36 -3.79 -8.87 10.27
CA ASP A 36 -4.09 -9.66 9.08
C ASP A 36 -4.00 -8.87 7.78
N ALA A 37 -3.59 -7.61 7.84
CA ALA A 37 -3.37 -6.79 6.66
C ALA A 37 -1.91 -6.92 6.22
N GLU A 38 -1.67 -7.37 4.99
CA GLU A 38 -0.30 -7.55 4.51
C GLU A 38 -0.18 -7.19 3.03
N ILE A 39 1.08 -7.03 2.59
CA ILE A 39 1.39 -6.75 1.19
C ILE A 39 1.37 -8.07 0.43
N SER A 40 0.74 -8.08 -0.75
CA SER A 40 0.70 -9.27 -1.59
C SER A 40 2.12 -9.67 -2.02
N LYS A 41 2.42 -10.96 -1.91
CA LYS A 41 3.72 -11.49 -2.33
C LYS A 41 3.89 -11.50 -3.84
N LYS A 42 2.79 -11.49 -4.58
CA LYS A 42 2.82 -11.52 -6.05
C LYS A 42 2.93 -10.12 -6.63
N HIS A 43 2.32 -9.13 -5.98
CA HIS A 43 2.29 -7.77 -6.50
C HIS A 43 2.20 -6.79 -5.34
N CYS A 44 3.28 -6.06 -5.08
CA CYS A 44 3.39 -5.26 -3.86
C CYS A 44 2.49 -4.01 -3.84
N ASN A 45 1.83 -3.65 -4.93
CA ASN A 45 0.81 -2.60 -4.88
C ASN A 45 -0.58 -3.15 -4.58
N PHE A 46 -0.67 -4.43 -4.24
CA PHE A 46 -1.91 -5.05 -3.80
C PHE A 46 -1.76 -5.42 -2.33
N PHE A 47 -2.63 -4.90 -1.50
CA PHE A 47 -2.65 -5.24 -0.09
C PHE A 47 -3.79 -6.20 0.14
N VAL A 48 -3.56 -7.19 0.98
CA VAL A 48 -4.52 -8.27 1.17
C VAL A 48 -4.94 -8.37 2.61
N ASN A 49 -6.20 -8.75 2.79
CA ASN A 49 -6.77 -9.11 4.07
C ASN A 49 -6.64 -10.63 4.19
N LYS A 50 -5.69 -11.08 5.00
CA LYS A 50 -5.36 -12.51 5.07
C LYS A 50 -6.48 -13.33 5.67
N ASN A 51 -7.09 -12.84 6.74
CA ASN A 51 -8.19 -13.52 7.41
C ASN A 51 -9.29 -12.54 7.77
N ASN A 52 -9.00 -11.66 8.69
CA ASN A 52 -9.99 -10.76 9.26
C ASN A 52 -9.37 -9.43 9.63
N ALA A 53 -8.65 -8.84 8.70
CA ALA A 53 -8.01 -7.54 8.95
C ALA A 53 -9.08 -6.49 9.22
N SER A 54 -8.87 -5.73 10.29
CA SER A 54 -9.75 -4.63 10.63
C SER A 54 -9.47 -3.42 9.75
N PHE A 55 -10.40 -2.48 9.73
CA PHE A 55 -10.20 -1.18 9.08
C PHE A 55 -8.91 -0.52 9.59
N VAL A 56 -8.70 -0.57 10.92
CA VAL A 56 -7.53 0.06 11.55
C VAL A 56 -6.23 -0.60 11.07
N GLU A 57 -6.21 -1.92 10.99
CA GLU A 57 -5.02 -2.65 10.53
C GLU A 57 -4.67 -2.32 9.09
N MET A 58 -5.66 -2.32 8.22
CA MET A 58 -5.44 -1.98 6.81
C MET A 58 -4.99 -0.53 6.66
N LYS A 59 -5.60 0.38 7.41
CA LYS A 59 -5.22 1.79 7.40
C LYS A 59 -3.79 1.99 7.87
N LYS A 60 -3.37 1.27 8.91
CA LYS A 60 -1.99 1.35 9.40
C LYS A 60 -1.00 0.90 8.33
N LEU A 61 -1.32 -0.17 7.62
CA LEU A 61 -0.45 -0.66 6.55
C LEU A 61 -0.33 0.38 5.44
N ILE A 62 -1.45 0.95 5.01
CA ILE A 62 -1.46 1.98 3.96
C ILE A 62 -0.63 3.19 4.38
N GLU A 63 -0.85 3.69 5.58
CA GLU A 63 -0.12 4.86 6.09
C GLU A 63 1.37 4.59 6.24
N PHE A 64 1.73 3.39 6.69
CA PHE A 64 3.12 3.01 6.83
C PHE A 64 3.83 3.01 5.47
N VAL A 65 3.19 2.43 4.46
CA VAL A 65 3.78 2.37 3.11
C VAL A 65 3.91 3.77 2.52
N LYS A 66 2.88 4.60 2.65
CA LYS A 66 2.93 5.99 2.17
C LYS A 66 4.11 6.75 2.81
N GLU A 67 4.26 6.60 4.12
CA GLU A 67 5.30 7.30 4.86
C GLU A 67 6.70 6.83 4.43
N LYS A 68 6.87 5.54 4.25
CA LYS A 68 8.17 4.98 3.83
C LYS A 68 8.55 5.42 2.43
N VAL A 69 7.60 5.39 1.50
CA VAL A 69 7.86 5.84 0.13
C VAL A 69 8.21 7.32 0.12
N LYS A 70 7.45 8.14 0.84
CA LYS A 70 7.72 9.57 0.93
C LYS A 70 9.09 9.85 1.55
N SER A 71 9.43 9.15 2.62
CA SER A 71 10.70 9.32 3.32
C SER A 71 11.89 8.94 2.43
N LYS A 72 11.74 7.90 1.63
CA LYS A 72 12.83 7.38 0.79
C LYS A 72 12.95 8.05 -0.57
N THR A 73 11.83 8.48 -1.14
CA THR A 73 11.81 8.98 -2.52
C THR A 73 11.27 10.40 -2.67
N GLY A 74 10.62 10.93 -1.65
CA GLY A 74 9.94 12.22 -1.74
C GLY A 74 8.61 12.19 -2.46
N ILE A 75 8.17 11.00 -2.92
CA ILE A 75 6.94 10.87 -3.68
C ILE A 75 5.77 10.60 -2.74
N VAL A 76 4.69 11.35 -2.94
CA VAL A 76 3.46 11.21 -2.15
C VAL A 76 2.49 10.33 -2.89
N LEU A 77 2.20 9.15 -2.34
CA LEU A 77 1.26 8.21 -2.94
C LEU A 77 -0.19 8.57 -2.60
N GLU A 78 -1.09 8.31 -3.53
CA GLU A 78 -2.53 8.48 -3.33
C GLU A 78 -3.21 7.11 -3.44
N THR A 79 -4.14 6.85 -2.53
CA THR A 79 -4.87 5.58 -2.54
C THR A 79 -5.87 5.54 -3.68
N GLU A 80 -6.01 4.36 -4.29
CA GLU A 80 -7.00 4.09 -5.30
C GLU A 80 -8.16 3.28 -4.74
N ILE A 81 -7.90 2.50 -3.68
CA ILE A 81 -8.95 1.70 -3.03
C ILE A 81 -9.81 2.56 -2.12
N GLU A 82 -11.04 2.12 -1.91
CA GLU A 82 -11.93 2.74 -0.95
C GLU A 82 -11.93 1.95 0.35
N ILE A 83 -11.86 2.67 1.47
CA ILE A 83 -12.01 2.08 2.79
C ILE A 83 -13.32 2.61 3.36
N ILE A 84 -14.26 1.69 3.55
CA ILE A 84 -15.59 2.03 4.06
C ILE A 84 -15.70 1.44 5.45
N ASP A 85 -15.86 2.30 6.41
CA ASP A 85 -15.94 1.90 7.81
C ASP A 85 -17.34 1.37 8.15
#